data_abe6affa027e00ff0ae0ab643d20ee10
#
_entry.id   abe6affa027e00ff0ae0ab643d20ee10
#
_cell.length_a   1.000
_cell.length_b   1.000
_cell.length_c   1.000
_cell.angle_alpha   90.00
_cell.angle_beta   90.00
_cell.angle_gamma   90.00
#
_symmetry.space_group_name_H-M   'P 1'
#
loop_
_entity.id
_entity.type
_entity.pdbx_description
1 polymer ?
#
loop_
_entity_poly.entity_id
_entity_poly.type
_entity_poly.pdbx_seq_one_letter_code
_entity_poly.pdbx_strand_id
1 'polypeptide(L)'
;PTTTPSTPVTTPPTTTTPEAPGEAAGLPNDPLLTYQWDMRARGTGAGQSPGGAGFEDFWLNAKQTGSRDVRVAVIDTGIDKTHPDISASANIAPGIDLIADPERGGDSDGVDTNPDDMGDGCAVPVTKSYHGTHVAGTIGAAVTNDRKGVASAAWNVTIIPIRALGKCGGELTDVVNAIRWAVGLAPAQTATGQLVTNQTPADIINMSMAVAIPCPASMQAAIDAAVAKGAIIVVAAGNKGKPVKDYAPANCNNVMAVAANDEKGNLAYYSNYGPGIKVMAPGGDVFQDADGDGRPDGILSTRTTNADCFDPATGQPATNCYYSYLQGTSMAAPHVAAALALLKSQLRVSGKQLEDAFMLRAMTPIDTAQCSIACTKTPGDGPVAGQAGICMRRCGSGMLDMAHAAAQP
;
A
#
# COMPACT_ATOMS: atom_id res chain seq x y z
N PRO A 1 -45.16 -22.21 -61.28
CA PRO A 1 -44.75 -21.30 -60.24
C PRO A 1 -44.09 -22.08 -59.09
N THR A 2 -42.79 -22.01 -59.03
CA THR A 2 -41.98 -22.70 -58.06
C THR A 2 -41.67 -21.71 -56.95
N THR A 3 -42.18 -21.98 -55.79
CA THR A 3 -41.85 -21.25 -54.50
C THR A 3 -40.54 -21.78 -53.96
N THR A 4 -39.55 -20.92 -53.85
CA THR A 4 -38.29 -21.15 -53.14
C THR A 4 -38.51 -20.93 -51.65
N PRO A 5 -37.98 -21.79 -50.74
CA PRO A 5 -38.05 -21.57 -49.31
C PRO A 5 -37.01 -20.52 -48.90
N SER A 6 -37.44 -19.54 -48.08
CA SER A 6 -36.56 -18.56 -47.41
C SER A 6 -35.82 -19.23 -46.26
N THR A 7 -34.51 -19.11 -46.29
CA THR A 7 -33.61 -19.48 -45.18
C THR A 7 -33.78 -18.51 -43.97
N PRO A 8 -33.76 -18.99 -42.74
CA PRO A 8 -33.81 -18.11 -41.58
C PRO A 8 -32.49 -17.35 -41.44
N VAL A 9 -32.57 -16.04 -41.27
CA VAL A 9 -31.45 -15.17 -40.90
C VAL A 9 -31.12 -15.44 -39.42
N THR A 10 -30.02 -16.12 -39.16
CA THR A 10 -29.46 -16.23 -37.83
C THR A 10 -28.76 -14.89 -37.47
N THR A 11 -29.31 -14.16 -36.56
CA THR A 11 -28.62 -13.02 -35.90
C THR A 11 -27.32 -13.51 -35.25
N PRO A 12 -26.18 -12.80 -35.44
CA PRO A 12 -24.95 -13.13 -34.75
C PRO A 12 -25.13 -12.98 -33.22
N PRO A 13 -24.43 -13.78 -32.40
CA PRO A 13 -24.48 -13.62 -30.97
C PRO A 13 -23.98 -12.23 -30.62
N THR A 14 -24.76 -11.54 -29.82
CA THR A 14 -24.38 -10.26 -29.21
C THR A 14 -23.12 -10.52 -28.37
N THR A 15 -21.98 -10.06 -28.84
CA THR A 15 -20.77 -9.96 -28.03
C THR A 15 -21.07 -8.95 -26.92
N THR A 16 -21.32 -9.44 -25.74
CA THR A 16 -21.29 -8.62 -24.54
C THR A 16 -19.86 -8.13 -24.38
N THR A 17 -19.65 -6.85 -24.67
CA THR A 17 -18.44 -6.14 -24.28
C THR A 17 -18.25 -6.36 -22.79
N PRO A 18 -17.04 -6.70 -22.28
CA PRO A 18 -16.81 -6.74 -20.84
C PRO A 18 -17.17 -5.36 -20.29
N GLU A 19 -18.04 -5.36 -19.30
CA GLU A 19 -18.45 -4.17 -18.56
C GLU A 19 -17.20 -3.49 -18.01
N ALA A 20 -17.04 -2.19 -18.27
CA ALA A 20 -15.89 -1.44 -17.82
C ALA A 20 -15.82 -1.52 -16.28
N PRO A 21 -14.66 -1.76 -15.66
CA PRO A 21 -14.52 -1.80 -14.21
C PRO A 21 -14.88 -0.42 -13.66
N GLY A 22 -16.00 -0.28 -12.95
CA GLY A 22 -16.37 1.03 -12.42
C GLY A 22 -17.75 1.19 -11.80
N GLU A 23 -18.63 0.19 -11.86
CA GLU A 23 -19.91 0.27 -11.16
C GLU A 23 -19.88 -0.58 -9.87
N ALA A 24 -19.44 0.03 -8.77
CA ALA A 24 -19.62 -0.53 -7.44
C ALA A 24 -21.10 -0.42 -7.05
N ALA A 25 -21.92 -1.36 -7.51
CA ALA A 25 -23.28 -1.54 -7.02
C ALA A 25 -23.31 -2.25 -5.64
N GLY A 26 -22.14 -2.57 -5.06
CA GLY A 26 -21.99 -3.30 -3.80
C GLY A 26 -20.53 -3.46 -3.41
N LEU A 27 -20.25 -4.30 -2.41
CA LEU A 27 -18.89 -4.70 -2.07
C LEU A 27 -18.28 -5.58 -3.17
N PRO A 28 -16.96 -5.58 -3.33
CA PRO A 28 -16.26 -6.51 -4.21
C PRO A 28 -16.63 -7.97 -3.91
N ASN A 29 -16.65 -8.77 -4.96
CA ASN A 29 -17.06 -10.18 -4.86
C ASN A 29 -15.86 -11.15 -4.72
N ASP A 30 -14.69 -10.61 -4.37
CA ASP A 30 -13.45 -11.36 -4.19
C ASP A 30 -13.52 -12.16 -2.89
N PRO A 31 -13.30 -13.48 -2.92
CA PRO A 31 -13.62 -14.37 -1.80
C PRO A 31 -12.77 -14.09 -0.56
N LEU A 32 -11.58 -13.52 -0.73
CA LEU A 32 -10.68 -13.23 0.38
C LEU A 32 -10.94 -11.89 1.05
N LEU A 33 -11.81 -11.04 0.51
CA LEU A 33 -12.21 -9.77 1.15
C LEU A 33 -12.75 -10.03 2.57
N THR A 34 -13.45 -11.13 2.78
CA THR A 34 -13.99 -11.49 4.11
C THR A 34 -12.90 -11.64 5.18
N TYR A 35 -11.63 -11.83 4.79
CA TYR A 35 -10.47 -11.96 5.68
C TYR A 35 -9.60 -10.71 5.73
N GLN A 36 -10.00 -9.65 5.02
CA GLN A 36 -9.32 -8.36 5.01
C GLN A 36 -9.99 -7.42 6.04
N TRP A 37 -9.73 -7.66 7.34
CA TRP A 37 -10.29 -6.85 8.42
C TRP A 37 -9.96 -5.36 8.27
N ASP A 38 -8.82 -5.08 7.65
CA ASP A 38 -8.28 -3.74 7.37
C ASP A 38 -9.15 -2.91 6.43
N MET A 39 -9.96 -3.56 5.57
CA MET A 39 -10.89 -2.90 4.65
C MET A 39 -12.23 -2.55 5.31
N ARG A 40 -12.58 -3.24 6.41
CA ARG A 40 -13.87 -3.10 7.09
C ARG A 40 -14.09 -1.71 7.68
N ALA A 41 -15.36 -1.37 7.88
CA ALA A 41 -15.76 -0.21 8.67
C ALA A 41 -15.17 -0.28 10.08
N ARG A 42 -14.76 0.88 10.60
CA ARG A 42 -14.24 0.97 11.96
C ARG A 42 -15.35 0.83 12.98
N GLY A 43 -15.19 -0.07 13.93
CA GLY A 43 -16.16 -0.30 15.00
C GLY A 43 -16.09 -1.69 15.61
N THR A 44 -17.05 -2.00 16.48
CA THR A 44 -17.16 -3.27 17.20
C THR A 44 -18.43 -4.04 16.84
N GLY A 45 -19.20 -3.57 15.85
CA GLY A 45 -20.38 -4.24 15.34
C GLY A 45 -20.04 -5.41 14.43
N ALA A 46 -21.06 -6.21 14.09
CA ALA A 46 -20.90 -7.30 13.13
C ALA A 46 -20.38 -6.77 11.79
N GLY A 47 -19.34 -7.39 11.24
CA GLY A 47 -18.70 -6.97 10.00
C GLY A 47 -17.80 -5.73 10.12
N GLN A 48 -17.59 -5.21 11.35
CA GLN A 48 -16.68 -4.11 11.62
C GLN A 48 -15.38 -4.61 12.26
N SER A 49 -14.33 -3.81 12.20
CA SER A 49 -13.09 -4.01 12.94
C SER A 49 -12.68 -2.70 13.63
N PRO A 50 -12.32 -2.74 14.93
CA PRO A 50 -11.89 -1.52 15.63
C PRO A 50 -10.68 -0.83 14.98
N GLY A 51 -9.83 -1.61 14.31
CA GLY A 51 -8.66 -1.13 13.59
C GLY A 51 -8.90 -0.91 12.10
N GLY A 52 -10.07 -1.23 11.58
CA GLY A 52 -10.40 -1.13 10.16
C GLY A 52 -10.31 0.29 9.60
N ALA A 53 -10.04 0.42 8.32
CA ALA A 53 -9.84 1.70 7.63
C ALA A 53 -11.10 2.20 6.90
N GLY A 54 -12.21 1.45 6.89
CA GLY A 54 -13.49 1.90 6.37
C GLY A 54 -13.59 1.99 4.84
N PHE A 55 -12.76 1.26 4.11
CA PHE A 55 -12.84 1.25 2.64
C PHE A 55 -14.16 0.68 2.13
N GLU A 56 -14.70 -0.36 2.78
CA GLU A 56 -16.00 -0.94 2.41
C GLU A 56 -17.10 0.14 2.43
N ASP A 57 -17.18 0.93 3.50
CA ASP A 57 -18.15 2.03 3.60
C ASP A 57 -17.90 3.10 2.54
N PHE A 58 -16.64 3.39 2.22
CA PHE A 58 -16.33 4.36 1.18
C PHE A 58 -16.80 3.89 -0.19
N TRP A 59 -16.54 2.64 -0.55
CA TRP A 59 -16.99 2.07 -1.82
C TRP A 59 -18.51 2.08 -1.94
N LEU A 60 -19.21 1.67 -0.87
CA LEU A 60 -20.68 1.61 -0.84
C LEU A 60 -21.34 2.99 -0.91
N ASN A 61 -20.82 3.99 -0.19
CA ASN A 61 -21.46 5.26 -0.01
C ASN A 61 -20.98 6.33 -1.00
N ALA A 62 -19.66 6.46 -1.19
CA ALA A 62 -19.09 7.38 -2.15
C ALA A 62 -19.13 6.86 -3.59
N LYS A 63 -19.36 5.55 -3.78
CA LYS A 63 -19.36 4.85 -5.09
C LYS A 63 -18.12 5.18 -5.92
N GLN A 64 -16.97 5.27 -5.23
CA GLN A 64 -15.70 5.67 -5.82
C GLN A 64 -14.64 4.60 -5.54
N THR A 65 -14.02 4.11 -6.57
CA THR A 65 -13.03 3.01 -6.53
C THR A 65 -11.68 3.42 -7.09
N GLY A 66 -11.54 4.70 -7.42
CA GLY A 66 -10.36 5.30 -8.02
C GLY A 66 -10.60 5.82 -9.44
N SER A 67 -9.56 6.37 -10.04
CA SER A 67 -9.52 6.80 -11.45
C SER A 67 -8.18 6.43 -12.05
N ARG A 68 -8.16 5.92 -13.27
CA ARG A 68 -6.92 5.61 -14.02
C ARG A 68 -6.02 6.83 -14.24
N ASP A 69 -6.56 8.03 -14.13
CA ASP A 69 -5.78 9.27 -14.22
C ASP A 69 -4.99 9.54 -12.93
N VAL A 70 -5.35 8.89 -11.81
CA VAL A 70 -4.61 8.99 -10.55
C VAL A 70 -3.55 7.90 -10.50
N ARG A 71 -2.32 8.29 -10.29
CA ARG A 71 -1.13 7.44 -10.40
C ARG A 71 -0.42 7.33 -9.07
N VAL A 72 -0.21 6.10 -8.64
CA VAL A 72 0.51 5.78 -7.40
C VAL A 72 1.79 5.04 -7.75
N ALA A 73 2.94 5.64 -7.49
CA ALA A 73 4.22 4.97 -7.61
C ALA A 73 4.49 4.15 -6.34
N VAL A 74 4.90 2.91 -6.51
CA VAL A 74 5.32 2.00 -5.44
C VAL A 74 6.84 1.80 -5.58
N ILE A 75 7.61 2.49 -4.74
CA ILE A 75 9.07 2.36 -4.68
C ILE A 75 9.38 1.28 -3.65
N ASP A 76 9.74 0.07 -4.13
CA ASP A 76 9.85 -1.12 -3.30
C ASP A 76 10.76 -2.19 -3.95
N THR A 77 10.55 -3.48 -3.64
CA THR A 77 11.30 -4.63 -4.18
C THR A 77 10.94 -4.98 -5.63
N GLY A 78 9.99 -4.27 -6.23
CA GLY A 78 9.43 -4.59 -7.54
C GLY A 78 8.02 -5.18 -7.44
N ILE A 79 7.59 -5.86 -8.50
CA ILE A 79 6.27 -6.48 -8.57
C ILE A 79 6.35 -7.83 -9.28
N ASP A 80 5.63 -8.84 -8.78
CA ASP A 80 5.47 -10.11 -9.48
C ASP A 80 4.33 -10.02 -10.51
N LYS A 81 4.68 -9.71 -11.75
CA LYS A 81 3.73 -9.64 -12.87
C LYS A 81 3.14 -11.00 -13.26
N THR A 82 3.71 -12.10 -12.75
CA THR A 82 3.18 -13.45 -13.02
C THR A 82 2.14 -13.89 -11.99
N HIS A 83 1.99 -13.14 -10.90
CA HIS A 83 0.99 -13.42 -9.88
C HIS A 83 -0.42 -13.46 -10.48
N PRO A 84 -1.24 -14.50 -10.21
CA PRO A 84 -2.54 -14.69 -10.87
C PRO A 84 -3.50 -13.51 -10.76
N ASP A 85 -3.46 -12.82 -9.60
CA ASP A 85 -4.31 -11.69 -9.30
C ASP A 85 -3.73 -10.33 -9.74
N ILE A 86 -2.55 -10.34 -10.35
CA ILE A 86 -1.87 -9.14 -10.87
C ILE A 86 -1.73 -9.21 -12.39
N SER A 87 -1.45 -10.39 -12.93
CA SER A 87 -1.15 -10.58 -14.36
C SER A 87 -2.28 -10.13 -15.28
N ALA A 88 -3.52 -10.16 -14.81
CA ALA A 88 -4.70 -9.68 -15.56
C ALA A 88 -5.04 -8.21 -15.27
N SER A 89 -4.29 -7.54 -14.39
CA SER A 89 -4.58 -6.16 -13.98
C SER A 89 -4.25 -5.17 -15.09
N ALA A 90 -5.27 -4.46 -15.57
CA ALA A 90 -5.13 -3.45 -16.62
C ALA A 90 -4.62 -2.09 -16.08
N ASN A 91 -4.31 -1.98 -14.80
CA ASN A 91 -3.96 -0.72 -14.15
C ASN A 91 -2.48 -0.61 -13.73
N ILE A 92 -1.66 -1.55 -14.13
CA ILE A 92 -0.22 -1.49 -13.88
C ILE A 92 0.45 -0.84 -15.09
N ALA A 93 1.04 0.33 -14.85
CA ALA A 93 1.81 1.05 -15.86
C ALA A 93 3.19 0.38 -16.07
N PRO A 94 3.87 0.67 -17.18
CA PRO A 94 5.27 0.34 -17.31
C PRO A 94 6.08 0.91 -16.13
N GLY A 95 6.84 0.05 -15.45
CA GLY A 95 7.70 0.41 -14.36
C GLY A 95 9.17 0.52 -14.75
N ILE A 96 10.04 0.48 -13.75
CA ILE A 96 11.49 0.53 -13.94
C ILE A 96 12.20 -0.19 -12.81
N ASP A 97 13.33 -0.83 -13.09
CA ASP A 97 14.33 -1.18 -12.10
C ASP A 97 15.41 -0.09 -12.04
N LEU A 98 15.66 0.43 -10.86
CA LEU A 98 16.66 1.48 -10.62
C LEU A 98 17.83 0.98 -9.76
N ILE A 99 17.92 -0.32 -9.50
CA ILE A 99 19.05 -0.91 -8.78
C ILE A 99 20.25 -0.92 -9.71
N ALA A 100 21.23 -0.06 -9.40
CA ALA A 100 22.40 0.10 -10.25
C ALA A 100 23.40 -1.04 -10.14
N ASP A 101 23.46 -1.73 -9.00
CA ASP A 101 24.35 -2.85 -8.76
C ASP A 101 23.69 -4.18 -9.21
N PRO A 102 24.18 -4.85 -10.28
CA PRO A 102 23.59 -6.07 -10.79
C PRO A 102 23.59 -7.26 -9.79
N GLU A 103 24.56 -7.30 -8.85
CA GLU A 103 24.58 -8.35 -7.82
C GLU A 103 23.50 -8.12 -6.78
N ARG A 104 23.19 -6.86 -6.48
CA ARG A 104 22.12 -6.47 -5.59
C ARG A 104 20.74 -6.59 -6.29
N GLY A 105 20.68 -6.26 -7.57
CA GLY A 105 19.50 -6.49 -8.43
C GLY A 105 19.14 -7.96 -8.50
N GLY A 106 20.12 -8.82 -8.73
CA GLY A 106 19.94 -10.26 -8.83
C GLY A 106 19.43 -10.74 -10.20
N ASP A 107 19.35 -9.85 -11.17
CA ASP A 107 18.99 -10.05 -12.58
C ASP A 107 20.22 -9.91 -13.53
N SER A 108 21.32 -9.44 -13.00
CA SER A 108 22.63 -9.36 -13.67
C SER A 108 22.76 -8.24 -14.71
N ASP A 109 21.85 -7.26 -14.77
CA ASP A 109 21.86 -6.23 -15.79
C ASP A 109 21.83 -4.78 -15.25
N GLY A 110 21.50 -4.57 -13.97
CA GLY A 110 21.45 -3.22 -13.37
C GLY A 110 20.20 -2.44 -13.79
N VAL A 111 20.31 -1.10 -13.94
CA VAL A 111 19.15 -0.27 -14.27
C VAL A 111 18.52 -0.67 -15.61
N ASP A 112 17.23 -1.00 -15.59
CA ASP A 112 16.48 -1.40 -16.79
C ASP A 112 14.96 -1.08 -16.70
N THR A 113 14.17 -1.50 -17.67
CA THR A 113 12.73 -1.26 -17.75
C THR A 113 11.88 -2.40 -17.19
N ASN A 114 12.49 -3.37 -16.53
CA ASN A 114 11.80 -4.51 -15.96
C ASN A 114 11.73 -4.43 -14.43
N PRO A 115 10.61 -3.98 -13.81
CA PRO A 115 10.47 -3.87 -12.37
C PRO A 115 10.10 -5.20 -11.68
N ASP A 116 10.39 -6.36 -12.27
CA ASP A 116 10.05 -7.64 -11.68
C ASP A 116 10.82 -7.87 -10.37
N ASP A 117 10.14 -8.42 -9.35
CA ASP A 117 10.74 -8.76 -8.06
C ASP A 117 11.64 -9.99 -8.17
N MET A 118 12.95 -9.78 -8.21
CA MET A 118 13.95 -10.84 -8.32
C MET A 118 14.40 -11.41 -6.97
N GLY A 119 13.96 -10.77 -5.86
CA GLY A 119 14.28 -11.14 -4.49
C GLY A 119 15.09 -10.07 -3.77
N ASP A 120 14.98 -10.09 -2.44
CA ASP A 120 15.49 -9.04 -1.55
C ASP A 120 16.19 -9.57 -0.30
N GLY A 121 16.15 -10.89 -0.05
CA GLY A 121 16.77 -11.51 1.11
C GLY A 121 18.29 -11.48 1.09
N CYS A 122 18.91 -11.35 2.28
CA CYS A 122 20.37 -11.37 2.44
C CYS A 122 20.98 -12.79 2.41
N ALA A 123 20.17 -13.81 2.55
CA ALA A 123 20.62 -15.19 2.58
C ALA A 123 21.03 -15.71 1.18
N VAL A 124 21.82 -16.77 1.14
CA VAL A 124 22.11 -17.50 -0.10
C VAL A 124 21.56 -18.90 0.06
N PRO A 125 20.61 -19.35 -0.80
CA PRO A 125 20.06 -18.60 -1.94
C PRO A 125 19.24 -17.38 -1.51
N VAL A 126 19.14 -16.37 -2.38
CA VAL A 126 18.35 -15.17 -2.13
C VAL A 126 16.89 -15.56 -1.98
N THR A 127 16.27 -15.14 -0.88
CA THR A 127 14.84 -15.32 -0.66
C THR A 127 14.07 -14.17 -1.25
N LYS A 128 12.86 -14.45 -1.71
CA LYS A 128 11.94 -13.44 -2.22
C LYS A 128 10.89 -13.15 -1.16
N SER A 129 10.85 -11.90 -0.68
CA SER A 129 9.76 -11.47 0.21
C SER A 129 8.49 -11.15 -0.55
N TYR A 130 8.61 -10.76 -1.82
CA TYR A 130 7.53 -10.19 -2.64
C TYR A 130 6.85 -9.00 -1.95
N HIS A 131 7.64 -8.22 -1.20
CA HIS A 131 7.15 -7.13 -0.38
C HIS A 131 6.45 -6.05 -1.23
N GLY A 132 7.08 -5.61 -2.33
CA GLY A 132 6.49 -4.63 -3.24
C GLY A 132 5.21 -5.14 -3.91
N THR A 133 5.12 -6.45 -4.20
CA THR A 133 3.91 -7.10 -4.71
C THR A 133 2.76 -7.01 -3.71
N HIS A 134 3.03 -7.28 -2.43
CA HIS A 134 2.07 -7.17 -1.35
C HIS A 134 1.59 -5.73 -1.15
N VAL A 135 2.51 -4.79 -1.11
CA VAL A 135 2.23 -3.35 -0.99
C VAL A 135 1.38 -2.85 -2.17
N ALA A 136 1.76 -3.20 -3.39
CA ALA A 136 1.02 -2.82 -4.60
C ALA A 136 -0.40 -3.42 -4.63
N GLY A 137 -0.55 -4.68 -4.20
CA GLY A 137 -1.84 -5.37 -4.08
C GLY A 137 -2.77 -4.67 -3.10
N THR A 138 -2.26 -4.24 -1.96
CA THR A 138 -3.05 -3.46 -0.98
C THR A 138 -3.55 -2.14 -1.58
N ILE A 139 -2.73 -1.44 -2.36
CA ILE A 139 -3.13 -0.15 -2.98
C ILE A 139 -4.17 -0.36 -4.08
N GLY A 140 -3.82 -1.14 -5.11
CA GLY A 140 -4.64 -1.17 -6.30
C GLY A 140 -4.21 -2.16 -7.38
N ALA A 141 -3.15 -2.95 -7.18
CA ALA A 141 -2.62 -3.82 -8.22
C ALA A 141 -3.38 -5.14 -8.37
N ALA A 142 -4.02 -5.65 -7.32
CA ALA A 142 -4.86 -6.84 -7.41
C ALA A 142 -6.11 -6.57 -8.27
N VAL A 143 -6.46 -7.54 -9.11
CA VAL A 143 -7.70 -7.48 -9.88
C VAL A 143 -8.87 -7.65 -8.91
N THR A 144 -9.65 -6.61 -8.74
CA THR A 144 -10.75 -6.59 -7.78
C THR A 144 -12.08 -6.75 -8.47
N ASN A 145 -13.01 -7.45 -7.83
CA ASN A 145 -14.36 -7.73 -8.33
C ASN A 145 -14.40 -8.73 -9.48
N ASP A 146 -13.46 -9.68 -9.51
CA ASP A 146 -13.38 -10.75 -10.52
C ASP A 146 -13.68 -12.16 -9.95
N ARG A 147 -14.10 -12.24 -8.67
CA ARG A 147 -14.41 -13.48 -7.91
C ARG A 147 -13.17 -14.32 -7.60
N LYS A 148 -12.02 -13.69 -7.48
CA LYS A 148 -10.76 -14.35 -7.10
C LYS A 148 -10.02 -13.47 -6.11
N GLY A 149 -9.14 -14.09 -5.32
CA GLY A 149 -8.16 -13.41 -4.51
C GLY A 149 -8.70 -12.37 -3.55
N VAL A 150 -7.96 -11.29 -3.44
CA VAL A 150 -8.17 -10.18 -2.51
C VAL A 150 -8.71 -8.94 -3.21
N ALA A 151 -9.37 -8.06 -2.45
CA ALA A 151 -9.71 -6.73 -2.93
C ALA A 151 -8.56 -5.74 -2.65
N SER A 152 -8.24 -4.92 -3.63
CA SER A 152 -7.41 -3.73 -3.43
C SER A 152 -8.24 -2.56 -2.89
N ALA A 153 -7.61 -1.66 -2.12
CA ALA A 153 -8.31 -0.50 -1.55
C ALA A 153 -8.78 0.51 -2.62
N ALA A 154 -8.02 0.68 -3.72
CA ALA A 154 -8.29 1.63 -4.80
C ALA A 154 -8.02 0.99 -6.18
N TRP A 155 -8.83 -0.01 -6.58
CA TRP A 155 -8.56 -0.86 -7.75
C TRP A 155 -8.67 -0.19 -9.11
N ASN A 156 -9.17 1.04 -9.18
CA ASN A 156 -9.24 1.81 -10.42
C ASN A 156 -8.18 2.92 -10.54
N VAL A 157 -7.12 2.90 -9.72
CA VAL A 157 -5.98 3.80 -9.89
C VAL A 157 -4.89 3.14 -10.74
N THR A 158 -3.96 3.92 -11.27
CA THR A 158 -2.80 3.38 -11.99
C THR A 158 -1.64 3.18 -11.03
N ILE A 159 -1.08 1.99 -10.99
CA ILE A 159 0.11 1.63 -10.21
C ILE A 159 1.35 1.72 -11.10
N ILE A 160 2.38 2.41 -10.63
CA ILE A 160 3.69 2.51 -11.28
C ILE A 160 4.70 1.76 -10.40
N PRO A 161 5.05 0.51 -10.73
CA PRO A 161 6.05 -0.23 -9.95
C PRO A 161 7.46 0.33 -10.24
N ILE A 162 8.19 0.64 -9.17
CA ILE A 162 9.58 1.12 -9.23
C ILE A 162 10.41 0.26 -8.30
N ARG A 163 11.25 -0.58 -8.87
CA ARG A 163 12.16 -1.41 -8.11
C ARG A 163 13.38 -0.60 -7.70
N ALA A 164 13.63 -0.48 -6.40
CA ALA A 164 14.78 0.22 -5.82
C ALA A 164 15.32 -0.51 -4.58
N LEU A 165 14.68 -1.63 -4.20
CA LEU A 165 15.10 -2.51 -3.11
C LEU A 165 15.41 -3.89 -3.69
N GLY A 166 16.64 -4.32 -3.54
CA GLY A 166 17.11 -5.64 -3.95
C GLY A 166 17.70 -6.39 -2.77
N LYS A 167 18.65 -7.27 -3.03
CA LYS A 167 19.34 -8.07 -2.02
C LYS A 167 19.88 -7.21 -0.88
N CYS A 168 19.42 -7.51 0.34
CA CYS A 168 19.78 -6.77 1.56
C CYS A 168 19.29 -5.31 1.62
N GLY A 169 18.25 -4.95 0.87
CA GLY A 169 17.65 -3.62 0.87
C GLY A 169 18.07 -2.74 -0.31
N GLY A 170 17.94 -1.41 -0.16
CA GLY A 170 18.22 -0.45 -1.23
C GLY A 170 19.43 0.45 -0.94
N GLU A 171 20.08 0.91 -1.99
CA GLU A 171 21.07 1.96 -1.91
C GLU A 171 20.39 3.34 -1.90
N LEU A 172 20.96 4.28 -1.14
CA LEU A 172 20.41 5.63 -1.05
C LEU A 172 20.27 6.30 -2.43
N THR A 173 21.26 6.10 -3.31
CA THR A 173 21.26 6.67 -4.66
C THR A 173 20.11 6.15 -5.50
N ASP A 174 19.84 4.85 -5.44
CA ASP A 174 18.76 4.20 -6.21
C ASP A 174 17.39 4.69 -5.73
N VAL A 175 17.19 4.79 -4.41
CA VAL A 175 15.96 5.34 -3.83
C VAL A 175 15.77 6.82 -4.19
N VAL A 176 16.82 7.64 -4.16
CA VAL A 176 16.77 9.06 -4.57
C VAL A 176 16.43 9.19 -6.05
N ASN A 177 17.01 8.36 -6.91
CA ASN A 177 16.69 8.30 -8.33
C ASN A 177 15.25 7.84 -8.57
N ALA A 178 14.76 6.89 -7.78
CA ALA A 178 13.38 6.41 -7.84
C ALA A 178 12.37 7.52 -7.54
N ILE A 179 12.59 8.31 -6.49
CA ILE A 179 11.73 9.48 -6.17
C ILE A 179 11.71 10.46 -7.35
N ARG A 180 12.87 10.79 -7.92
CA ARG A 180 12.98 11.75 -9.02
C ARG A 180 12.35 11.23 -10.31
N TRP A 181 12.57 9.96 -10.63
CA TRP A 181 11.98 9.32 -11.80
C TRP A 181 10.46 9.21 -11.67
N ALA A 182 9.94 8.85 -10.50
CA ALA A 182 8.51 8.69 -10.24
C ALA A 182 7.69 9.92 -10.68
N VAL A 183 8.21 11.12 -10.49
CA VAL A 183 7.53 12.40 -10.83
C VAL A 183 8.07 13.05 -12.12
N GLY A 184 8.84 12.32 -12.91
CA GLY A 184 9.37 12.81 -14.20
C GLY A 184 10.39 13.94 -14.09
N LEU A 185 11.12 14.06 -12.96
CA LEU A 185 12.14 15.09 -12.75
C LEU A 185 13.45 14.78 -13.47
N ALA A 186 13.78 13.51 -13.64
CA ALA A 186 14.99 13.08 -14.32
C ALA A 186 14.75 11.76 -15.05
N PRO A 187 15.33 11.58 -16.24
CA PRO A 187 15.39 10.25 -16.86
C PRO A 187 16.30 9.33 -16.05
N ALA A 188 16.05 8.04 -16.12
CA ALA A 188 16.98 7.00 -15.71
C ALA A 188 17.81 6.59 -16.93
N GLN A 189 19.10 6.32 -16.71
CA GLN A 189 19.95 5.73 -17.74
C GLN A 189 20.08 4.23 -17.45
N THR A 190 19.63 3.41 -18.39
CA THR A 190 19.76 1.94 -18.28
C THR A 190 21.20 1.50 -18.42
N ALA A 191 21.50 0.27 -18.00
CA ALA A 191 22.81 -0.35 -18.17
C ALA A 191 23.27 -0.39 -19.65
N THR A 192 22.33 -0.39 -20.60
CA THR A 192 22.61 -0.33 -22.04
C THR A 192 22.78 1.11 -22.57
N GLY A 193 22.70 2.13 -21.70
CA GLY A 193 22.85 3.54 -22.06
C GLY A 193 21.58 4.24 -22.56
N GLN A 194 20.42 3.54 -22.59
CA GLN A 194 19.14 4.14 -22.97
C GLN A 194 18.63 5.09 -21.87
N LEU A 195 18.11 6.25 -22.26
CA LEU A 195 17.42 7.16 -21.34
C LEU A 195 15.93 6.83 -21.31
N VAL A 196 15.43 6.52 -20.11
CA VAL A 196 14.02 6.20 -19.86
C VAL A 196 13.41 7.26 -18.94
N THR A 197 12.40 7.95 -19.44
CA THR A 197 11.65 8.97 -18.70
C THR A 197 10.29 8.45 -18.33
N ASN A 198 9.83 8.72 -17.10
CA ASN A 198 8.45 8.46 -16.74
C ASN A 198 7.52 9.43 -17.48
N GLN A 199 6.77 8.91 -18.44
CA GLN A 199 5.80 9.69 -19.23
C GLN A 199 4.49 9.95 -18.47
N THR A 200 4.29 9.27 -17.35
CA THR A 200 3.09 9.32 -16.52
C THR A 200 3.47 9.62 -15.06
N PRO A 201 3.88 10.86 -14.74
CA PRO A 201 4.31 11.23 -13.39
C PRO A 201 3.30 10.85 -12.32
N ALA A 202 3.82 10.34 -11.20
CA ALA A 202 3.00 9.91 -10.06
C ALA A 202 2.41 11.12 -9.32
N ASP A 203 1.18 10.97 -8.85
CA ASP A 203 0.50 11.88 -7.94
C ASP A 203 0.81 11.58 -6.48
N ILE A 204 1.04 10.29 -6.19
CA ILE A 204 1.34 9.77 -4.86
C ILE A 204 2.51 8.81 -5.01
N ILE A 205 3.45 8.89 -4.09
CA ILE A 205 4.57 7.94 -3.98
C ILE A 205 4.44 7.20 -2.66
N ASN A 206 4.36 5.88 -2.70
CA ASN A 206 4.43 5.02 -1.53
C ASN A 206 5.85 4.47 -1.36
N MET A 207 6.42 4.65 -0.18
CA MET A 207 7.73 4.14 0.21
C MET A 207 7.59 3.33 1.50
N SER A 208 7.34 2.03 1.35
CA SER A 208 7.17 1.09 2.47
C SER A 208 8.52 0.63 3.02
N MET A 209 9.40 1.57 3.36
CA MET A 209 10.76 1.32 3.84
C MET A 209 11.15 2.23 4.99
N ALA A 210 12.11 1.79 5.83
CA ALA A 210 12.68 2.61 6.89
C ALA A 210 14.08 2.13 7.26
N VAL A 211 14.99 3.06 7.46
CA VAL A 211 16.37 2.80 7.90
C VAL A 211 16.74 3.76 9.04
N ALA A 212 17.48 3.24 10.04
CA ALA A 212 17.86 4.00 11.23
C ALA A 212 19.02 4.95 10.95
N ILE A 213 18.75 6.06 10.27
CA ILE A 213 19.69 7.15 9.97
C ILE A 213 18.95 8.50 10.01
N PRO A 214 19.66 9.62 10.22
CA PRO A 214 19.11 10.94 9.94
C PRO A 214 18.69 11.07 8.47
N CYS A 215 17.71 11.92 8.16
CA CYS A 215 17.30 12.18 6.79
C CYS A 215 18.48 12.66 5.95
N PRO A 216 18.92 11.91 4.92
CA PRO A 216 20.03 12.36 4.06
C PRO A 216 19.64 13.59 3.24
N ALA A 217 20.55 14.53 3.08
CA ALA A 217 20.29 15.76 2.34
C ALA A 217 19.86 15.52 0.88
N SER A 218 20.41 14.50 0.22
CA SER A 218 20.02 14.11 -1.14
C SER A 218 18.58 13.57 -1.21
N MET A 219 18.17 12.79 -0.21
CA MET A 219 16.80 12.29 -0.09
C MET A 219 15.84 13.44 0.18
N GLN A 220 16.16 14.34 1.13
CA GLN A 220 15.33 15.52 1.39
C GLN A 220 15.14 16.38 0.14
N ALA A 221 16.22 16.64 -0.61
CA ALA A 221 16.13 17.41 -1.85
C ALA A 221 15.26 16.74 -2.93
N ALA A 222 15.31 15.41 -3.03
CA ALA A 222 14.44 14.67 -3.96
C ALA A 222 12.96 14.72 -3.53
N ILE A 223 12.69 14.57 -2.23
CA ILE A 223 11.35 14.70 -1.64
C ILE A 223 10.80 16.11 -1.91
N ASP A 224 11.55 17.15 -1.58
CA ASP A 224 11.13 18.55 -1.77
C ASP A 224 10.82 18.85 -3.24
N ALA A 225 11.64 18.36 -4.16
CA ALA A 225 11.42 18.51 -5.59
C ALA A 225 10.17 17.76 -6.09
N ALA A 226 9.89 16.56 -5.55
CA ALA A 226 8.69 15.80 -5.89
C ALA A 226 7.42 16.49 -5.35
N VAL A 227 7.47 16.98 -4.12
CA VAL A 227 6.36 17.74 -3.51
C VAL A 227 6.11 19.05 -4.27
N ALA A 228 7.16 19.74 -4.74
CA ALA A 228 7.02 20.92 -5.59
C ALA A 228 6.34 20.61 -6.94
N LYS A 229 6.37 19.37 -7.41
CA LYS A 229 5.60 18.88 -8.56
C LYS A 229 4.13 18.54 -8.22
N GLY A 230 3.76 18.63 -6.95
CA GLY A 230 2.40 18.33 -6.46
C GLY A 230 2.20 16.87 -6.04
N ALA A 231 3.24 16.06 -5.98
CA ALA A 231 3.16 14.70 -5.45
C ALA A 231 3.05 14.70 -3.92
N ILE A 232 2.40 13.67 -3.36
CA ILE A 232 2.40 13.37 -1.94
C ILE A 232 3.27 12.14 -1.69
N ILE A 233 4.16 12.25 -0.70
CA ILE A 233 5.08 11.17 -0.34
C ILE A 233 4.56 10.48 0.93
N VAL A 234 4.13 9.23 0.83
CA VAL A 234 3.67 8.39 1.93
C VAL A 234 4.79 7.44 2.32
N VAL A 235 5.16 7.39 3.58
CA VAL A 235 6.30 6.60 4.04
C VAL A 235 5.96 5.80 5.30
N ALA A 236 6.52 4.60 5.40
CA ALA A 236 6.43 3.78 6.60
C ALA A 236 7.25 4.39 7.75
N ALA A 237 6.70 4.39 8.96
CA ALA A 237 7.40 4.93 10.14
C ALA A 237 8.57 4.05 10.60
N GLY A 238 8.54 2.75 10.28
CA GLY A 238 9.50 1.75 10.71
C GLY A 238 8.98 0.85 11.84
N ASN A 239 9.63 -0.31 12.03
CA ASN A 239 9.13 -1.46 12.80
C ASN A 239 10.04 -1.84 13.98
N LYS A 240 10.52 -0.87 14.74
CA LYS A 240 11.45 -1.11 15.86
C LYS A 240 10.90 -0.68 17.22
N GLY A 241 9.65 -0.17 17.28
CA GLY A 241 9.08 0.39 18.50
C GLY A 241 9.92 1.56 19.05
N LYS A 242 10.45 2.40 18.16
CA LYS A 242 11.39 3.49 18.47
C LYS A 242 10.86 4.85 18.00
N PRO A 243 11.42 5.96 18.47
CA PRO A 243 11.06 7.28 17.97
C PRO A 243 11.31 7.43 16.47
N VAL A 244 10.30 7.85 15.72
CA VAL A 244 10.34 8.02 14.27
C VAL A 244 11.41 9.03 13.81
N LYS A 245 11.77 9.98 14.64
CA LYS A 245 12.80 10.99 14.35
C LYS A 245 14.17 10.41 14.00
N ASP A 246 14.42 9.14 14.32
CA ASP A 246 15.67 8.44 14.09
C ASP A 246 15.65 7.58 12.82
N TYR A 247 14.56 7.62 12.01
CA TYR A 247 14.35 6.72 10.88
C TYR A 247 14.00 7.47 9.58
N ALA A 248 14.89 7.40 8.58
CA ALA A 248 14.62 7.87 7.23
C ALA A 248 13.82 6.81 6.44
N PRO A 249 12.92 7.23 5.51
CA PRO A 249 12.57 8.60 5.11
C PRO A 249 11.53 9.27 6.04
N ALA A 250 11.00 8.60 7.05
CA ALA A 250 9.93 9.11 7.91
C ALA A 250 10.31 10.35 8.74
N ASN A 251 11.61 10.56 8.96
CA ASN A 251 12.16 11.75 9.64
C ASN A 251 12.53 12.89 8.68
N CYS A 252 12.28 12.73 7.38
CA CYS A 252 12.40 13.82 6.42
C CYS A 252 11.21 14.78 6.51
N ASN A 253 11.40 16.01 6.06
CA ASN A 253 10.30 16.97 5.94
C ASN A 253 9.43 16.64 4.72
N ASN A 254 8.19 17.15 4.71
CA ASN A 254 7.26 17.05 3.59
C ASN A 254 6.85 15.62 3.21
N VAL A 255 6.88 14.70 4.18
CA VAL A 255 6.38 13.33 4.03
C VAL A 255 5.18 13.07 4.95
N MET A 256 4.32 12.14 4.56
CA MET A 256 3.28 11.57 5.40
C MET A 256 3.82 10.28 6.03
N ALA A 257 4.41 10.38 7.21
CA ALA A 257 4.88 9.22 7.96
C ALA A 257 3.69 8.51 8.61
N VAL A 258 3.59 7.19 8.36
CA VAL A 258 2.46 6.34 8.74
C VAL A 258 2.90 5.34 9.80
N ALA A 259 2.25 5.38 10.97
CA ALA A 259 2.35 4.36 12.02
C ALA A 259 1.35 3.22 11.76
N ALA A 260 1.61 2.05 12.34
CA ALA A 260 0.75 0.88 12.18
C ALA A 260 -0.15 0.68 13.41
N ASN A 261 -1.42 0.34 13.18
CA ASN A 261 -2.31 -0.24 14.20
C ASN A 261 -2.55 -1.74 13.97
N ASP A 262 -2.89 -2.43 15.07
CA ASP A 262 -3.42 -3.78 15.08
C ASP A 262 -4.93 -3.79 14.77
N GLU A 263 -5.55 -4.98 14.68
CA GLU A 263 -6.98 -5.11 14.43
C GLU A 263 -7.84 -4.49 15.54
N LYS A 264 -7.35 -4.44 16.78
CA LYS A 264 -8.04 -3.78 17.91
C LYS A 264 -7.96 -2.26 17.85
N GLY A 265 -7.26 -1.70 16.85
CA GLY A 265 -7.07 -0.26 16.68
C GLY A 265 -6.01 0.34 17.61
N ASN A 266 -5.18 -0.48 18.27
CA ASN A 266 -4.08 0.01 19.07
C ASN A 266 -2.82 0.20 18.24
N LEU A 267 -1.91 1.07 18.69
CA LEU A 267 -0.59 1.15 18.08
C LEU A 267 0.09 -0.22 18.13
N ALA A 268 0.41 -0.77 16.97
CA ALA A 268 1.06 -2.07 16.86
C ALA A 268 2.40 -2.07 17.65
N TYR A 269 2.70 -3.17 18.33
CA TYR A 269 3.83 -3.27 19.27
C TYR A 269 5.19 -2.92 18.64
N TYR A 270 5.33 -3.19 17.36
CA TYR A 270 6.55 -2.94 16.58
C TYR A 270 6.61 -1.52 16.01
N SER A 271 5.47 -0.81 15.90
CA SER A 271 5.40 0.47 15.17
C SER A 271 6.30 1.53 15.80
N ASN A 272 7.05 2.22 14.96
CA ASN A 272 7.72 3.44 15.39
C ASN A 272 6.66 4.53 15.67
N TYR A 273 7.02 5.50 16.51
CA TYR A 273 6.09 6.47 17.08
C TYR A 273 6.75 7.85 17.27
N GLY A 274 5.97 8.84 17.67
CA GLY A 274 6.47 10.14 18.11
C GLY A 274 6.07 11.31 17.22
N PRO A 275 6.58 12.51 17.52
CA PRO A 275 6.36 13.69 16.70
C PRO A 275 6.89 13.44 15.28
N GLY A 276 6.09 13.72 14.27
CA GLY A 276 6.41 13.43 12.86
C GLY A 276 5.49 12.39 12.25
N ILE A 277 4.90 11.47 13.06
CA ILE A 277 3.81 10.64 12.57
C ILE A 277 2.61 11.53 12.21
N LYS A 278 2.09 11.35 11.00
CA LYS A 278 0.90 12.07 10.52
C LYS A 278 -0.38 11.31 10.81
N VAL A 279 -0.38 10.01 10.56
CA VAL A 279 -1.57 9.15 10.62
C VAL A 279 -1.17 7.75 11.07
N MET A 280 -2.10 7.06 11.74
CA MET A 280 -2.03 5.63 12.03
C MET A 280 -3.01 4.89 11.11
N ALA A 281 -2.58 3.76 10.54
CA ALA A 281 -3.37 2.97 9.59
C ALA A 281 -3.13 1.47 9.81
N PRO A 282 -3.98 0.57 9.28
CA PRO A 282 -3.85 -0.86 9.46
C PRO A 282 -2.48 -1.40 9.03
N GLY A 283 -1.74 -1.96 9.98
CA GLY A 283 -0.46 -2.61 9.74
C GLY A 283 -0.42 -4.06 10.23
N GLY A 284 -1.39 -4.44 11.04
CA GLY A 284 -1.63 -5.81 11.51
C GLY A 284 -0.71 -6.31 12.61
N ASP A 285 -1.03 -7.50 13.13
CA ASP A 285 -0.21 -8.29 14.05
C ASP A 285 -0.38 -9.77 13.75
N VAL A 286 0.57 -10.39 13.06
CA VAL A 286 0.50 -11.81 12.65
C VAL A 286 0.63 -12.80 13.82
N PHE A 287 0.87 -12.32 15.02
CA PHE A 287 0.92 -13.15 16.25
C PHE A 287 -0.36 -13.09 17.06
N GLN A 288 -1.37 -12.36 16.60
CA GLN A 288 -2.68 -12.26 17.22
C GLN A 288 -3.76 -12.86 16.33
N ASP A 289 -4.85 -13.23 16.96
CA ASP A 289 -6.13 -13.62 16.38
C ASP A 289 -7.19 -12.98 17.29
N ALA A 290 -7.50 -11.72 17.03
CA ALA A 290 -8.29 -10.88 17.92
C ALA A 290 -9.81 -11.06 17.72
N ASP A 291 -10.22 -11.42 16.51
CA ASP A 291 -11.60 -11.71 16.18
C ASP A 291 -11.96 -13.20 16.37
N GLY A 292 -10.96 -14.07 16.60
CA GLY A 292 -11.15 -15.49 16.90
C GLY A 292 -11.54 -16.32 15.67
N ASP A 293 -11.19 -15.86 14.47
CA ASP A 293 -11.52 -16.55 13.22
C ASP A 293 -10.54 -17.70 12.89
N GLY A 294 -9.51 -17.88 13.72
CA GLY A 294 -8.47 -18.89 13.57
C GLY A 294 -7.35 -18.50 12.60
N ARG A 295 -7.24 -17.23 12.25
CA ARG A 295 -6.21 -16.67 11.34
C ARG A 295 -5.42 -15.55 12.01
N PRO A 296 -4.21 -15.26 11.50
CA PRO A 296 -3.44 -14.12 12.01
C PRO A 296 -4.08 -12.78 11.61
N ASP A 297 -4.08 -11.80 12.52
CA ASP A 297 -4.53 -10.43 12.28
C ASP A 297 -3.54 -9.60 11.43
N GLY A 298 -2.77 -10.21 10.57
CA GLY A 298 -1.94 -9.54 9.60
C GLY A 298 -2.76 -8.85 8.51
N ILE A 299 -2.09 -8.13 7.63
CA ILE A 299 -2.70 -7.56 6.42
C ILE A 299 -2.58 -8.60 5.30
N LEU A 300 -3.72 -9.03 4.77
CA LEU A 300 -3.81 -10.00 3.70
C LEU A 300 -3.71 -9.31 2.34
N SER A 301 -2.73 -9.70 1.53
CA SER A 301 -2.57 -9.16 0.17
C SER A 301 -1.83 -10.14 -0.74
N THR A 302 -1.63 -9.75 -2.00
CA THR A 302 -0.93 -10.53 -3.03
C THR A 302 0.52 -10.79 -2.68
N ARG A 303 0.95 -12.05 -2.71
CA ARG A 303 2.33 -12.44 -2.43
C ARG A 303 2.59 -13.85 -2.90
N THR A 304 3.46 -14.02 -3.87
CA THR A 304 3.91 -15.35 -4.30
C THR A 304 4.88 -15.93 -3.27
N THR A 305 4.59 -17.10 -2.72
CA THR A 305 5.49 -17.77 -1.77
C THR A 305 5.36 -19.28 -1.86
N ASN A 306 6.48 -19.98 -1.71
CA ASN A 306 6.54 -21.45 -1.72
C ASN A 306 6.69 -22.03 -0.32
N ALA A 307 6.77 -21.22 0.72
CA ALA A 307 6.97 -21.65 2.09
C ALA A 307 6.16 -20.84 3.07
N ASP A 308 5.72 -21.51 4.13
CA ASP A 308 5.09 -20.93 5.32
C ASP A 308 3.91 -19.99 5.01
N CYS A 309 3.05 -20.41 4.09
CA CYS A 309 1.82 -19.73 3.78
C CYS A 309 0.62 -20.55 4.22
N PHE A 310 -0.47 -19.86 4.47
CA PHE A 310 -1.76 -20.47 4.68
C PHE A 310 -2.62 -20.30 3.43
N ASP A 311 -3.41 -21.31 3.10
CA ASP A 311 -4.52 -21.14 2.19
C ASP A 311 -5.51 -20.18 2.86
N PRO A 312 -5.71 -18.97 2.34
CA PRO A 312 -6.57 -18.00 3.01
C PRO A 312 -8.05 -18.42 3.04
N ALA A 313 -8.48 -19.34 2.17
CA ALA A 313 -9.84 -19.87 2.20
C ALA A 313 -10.04 -20.91 3.30
N THR A 314 -9.01 -21.68 3.67
CA THR A 314 -9.12 -22.78 4.62
C THR A 314 -8.37 -22.56 5.93
N GLY A 315 -7.46 -21.57 5.99
CA GLY A 315 -6.59 -21.32 7.14
C GLY A 315 -5.56 -22.43 7.38
N GLN A 316 -5.42 -23.40 6.46
CA GLN A 316 -4.47 -24.50 6.60
C GLN A 316 -3.14 -24.16 5.96
N PRO A 317 -2.02 -24.73 6.47
CA PRO A 317 -0.73 -24.62 5.80
C PRO A 317 -0.83 -25.10 4.35
N ALA A 318 -0.34 -24.29 3.43
CA ALA A 318 -0.39 -24.57 2.01
C ALA A 318 0.99 -24.36 1.36
N THR A 319 1.19 -24.98 0.21
CA THR A 319 2.35 -24.78 -0.64
C THR A 319 1.91 -24.07 -1.92
N ASN A 320 2.75 -23.17 -2.45
CA ASN A 320 2.44 -22.35 -3.63
C ASN A 320 1.25 -21.40 -3.39
N CYS A 321 1.34 -20.61 -2.34
CA CYS A 321 0.35 -19.58 -2.06
C CYS A 321 0.64 -18.31 -2.84
N TYR A 322 -0.45 -17.65 -3.23
CA TYR A 322 -0.44 -16.35 -3.90
C TYR A 322 -0.87 -15.20 -2.98
N TYR A 323 -1.24 -15.50 -1.74
CA TYR A 323 -1.69 -14.50 -0.75
C TYR A 323 -1.08 -14.83 0.60
N SER A 324 -0.77 -13.79 1.37
CA SER A 324 -0.12 -13.96 2.67
C SER A 324 -0.45 -12.81 3.60
N TYR A 325 -0.53 -13.12 4.87
CA TYR A 325 -0.60 -12.12 5.93
C TYR A 325 0.79 -11.58 6.22
N LEU A 326 0.95 -10.27 6.13
CA LEU A 326 2.15 -9.55 6.59
C LEU A 326 1.77 -8.54 7.66
N GLN A 327 2.77 -8.12 8.44
CA GLN A 327 2.62 -7.03 9.41
C GLN A 327 3.72 -5.98 9.24
N GLY A 328 3.40 -4.73 9.50
CA GLY A 328 4.39 -3.66 9.45
C GLY A 328 3.80 -2.29 9.15
N THR A 329 4.55 -1.26 9.45
CA THR A 329 4.26 0.08 8.95
C THR A 329 4.33 0.13 7.41
N SER A 330 5.00 -0.87 6.81
CA SER A 330 5.02 -1.12 5.37
C SER A 330 3.67 -1.50 4.80
N MET A 331 2.79 -2.13 5.59
CA MET A 331 1.41 -2.45 5.20
C MET A 331 0.46 -1.29 5.54
N ALA A 332 0.79 -0.48 6.55
CA ALA A 332 0.01 0.70 6.90
C ALA A 332 0.13 1.83 5.86
N ALA A 333 1.32 2.07 5.33
CA ALA A 333 1.57 3.12 4.33
C ALA A 333 0.71 2.96 3.05
N PRO A 334 0.58 1.78 2.42
CA PRO A 334 -0.25 1.60 1.23
C PRO A 334 -1.73 1.88 1.45
N HIS A 335 -2.30 1.65 2.63
CA HIS A 335 -3.67 2.06 2.94
C HIS A 335 -3.84 3.59 2.84
N VAL A 336 -2.88 4.35 3.35
CA VAL A 336 -2.89 5.80 3.26
C VAL A 336 -2.70 6.27 1.82
N ALA A 337 -1.82 5.62 1.06
CA ALA A 337 -1.62 5.93 -0.35
C ALA A 337 -2.90 5.67 -1.18
N ALA A 338 -3.59 4.57 -0.92
CA ALA A 338 -4.88 4.24 -1.55
C ALA A 338 -5.97 5.25 -1.18
N ALA A 339 -6.08 5.63 0.10
CA ALA A 339 -7.04 6.61 0.57
C ALA A 339 -6.84 7.98 -0.09
N LEU A 340 -5.59 8.44 -0.21
CA LEU A 340 -5.25 9.65 -0.94
C LEU A 340 -5.64 9.54 -2.43
N ALA A 341 -5.41 8.40 -3.05
CA ALA A 341 -5.76 8.17 -4.45
C ALA A 341 -7.28 8.18 -4.68
N LEU A 342 -8.06 7.61 -3.77
CA LEU A 342 -9.51 7.67 -3.80
C LEU A 342 -10.02 9.11 -3.64
N LEU A 343 -9.50 9.85 -2.65
CA LEU A 343 -9.86 11.25 -2.43
C LEU A 343 -9.47 12.13 -3.62
N LYS A 344 -8.28 11.93 -4.21
CA LYS A 344 -7.88 12.64 -5.42
C LYS A 344 -8.82 12.35 -6.59
N SER A 345 -9.23 11.10 -6.74
CA SER A 345 -10.19 10.68 -7.78
C SER A 345 -11.54 11.36 -7.62
N GLN A 346 -11.99 11.55 -6.37
CA GLN A 346 -13.26 12.21 -6.03
C GLN A 346 -13.18 13.73 -6.14
N LEU A 347 -12.17 14.34 -5.52
CA LEU A 347 -12.08 15.79 -5.32
C LEU A 347 -11.34 16.54 -6.42
N ARG A 348 -10.51 15.83 -7.20
CA ARG A 348 -9.66 16.37 -8.28
C ARG A 348 -8.69 17.47 -7.83
N VAL A 349 -8.22 17.38 -6.59
CA VAL A 349 -7.21 18.26 -5.99
C VAL A 349 -5.84 17.55 -5.90
N SER A 350 -4.76 18.28 -5.67
CA SER A 350 -3.39 17.74 -5.65
C SER A 350 -2.54 18.40 -4.56
N GLY A 351 -1.40 17.81 -4.26
CA GLY A 351 -0.41 18.38 -3.35
C GLY A 351 -1.02 18.71 -1.99
N LYS A 352 -0.69 19.89 -1.48
CA LYS A 352 -1.16 20.33 -0.15
C LYS A 352 -2.68 20.32 0.03
N GLN A 353 -3.45 20.65 -1.02
CA GLN A 353 -4.92 20.63 -0.95
C GLN A 353 -5.45 19.21 -0.75
N LEU A 354 -4.82 18.22 -1.37
CA LEU A 354 -5.17 16.80 -1.17
C LEU A 354 -4.78 16.32 0.23
N GLU A 355 -3.58 16.71 0.72
CA GLU A 355 -3.16 16.40 2.08
C GLU A 355 -4.14 16.99 3.11
N ASP A 356 -4.51 18.26 2.96
CA ASP A 356 -5.47 18.91 3.86
C ASP A 356 -6.85 18.24 3.80
N ALA A 357 -7.32 17.89 2.62
CA ALA A 357 -8.57 17.16 2.46
C ALA A 357 -8.52 15.77 3.13
N PHE A 358 -7.38 15.06 3.01
CA PHE A 358 -7.16 13.79 3.68
C PHE A 358 -7.20 13.96 5.20
N MET A 359 -6.46 14.92 5.76
CA MET A 359 -6.41 15.18 7.20
C MET A 359 -7.78 15.56 7.78
N LEU A 360 -8.61 16.23 6.98
CA LEU A 360 -9.95 16.66 7.39
C LEU A 360 -11.01 15.57 7.26
N ARG A 361 -10.95 14.76 6.19
CA ARG A 361 -12.05 13.90 5.76
C ARG A 361 -11.80 12.41 6.01
N ALA A 362 -10.55 11.96 5.96
CA ALA A 362 -10.19 10.53 6.02
C ALA A 362 -9.54 10.14 7.35
N MET A 363 -9.75 10.93 8.39
CA MET A 363 -9.16 10.66 9.70
C MET A 363 -10.18 10.85 10.82
N THR A 364 -10.15 9.93 11.77
CA THR A 364 -10.86 10.06 13.05
C THR A 364 -9.87 10.27 14.19
N PRO A 365 -10.27 10.99 15.27
CA PRO A 365 -9.41 11.15 16.45
C PRO A 365 -9.00 9.80 17.03
N ILE A 366 -7.76 9.74 17.52
CA ILE A 366 -7.24 8.58 18.24
C ILE A 366 -7.52 8.77 19.74
N ASP A 367 -8.07 7.74 20.38
CA ASP A 367 -8.14 7.70 21.84
C ASP A 367 -6.71 7.60 22.40
N THR A 368 -6.46 8.33 23.50
CA THR A 368 -5.17 8.29 24.21
C THR A 368 -4.79 6.88 24.64
N ALA A 369 -5.76 6.01 24.93
CA ALA A 369 -5.55 4.61 25.28
C ALA A 369 -4.95 3.82 24.11
N GLN A 370 -5.37 4.09 22.87
CA GLN A 370 -4.87 3.41 21.66
C GLN A 370 -3.39 3.70 21.37
N CYS A 371 -2.88 4.82 21.83
CA CYS A 371 -1.47 5.22 21.72
C CYS A 371 -0.65 4.96 23.00
N SER A 372 -1.22 4.28 23.98
CA SER A 372 -0.60 4.05 25.29
C SER A 372 0.01 2.66 25.34
N ILE A 373 1.22 2.58 25.91
CA ILE A 373 1.90 1.30 26.17
C ILE A 373 2.43 1.30 27.60
N ALA A 374 2.71 0.11 28.15
CA ALA A 374 3.41 0.00 29.42
C ALA A 374 4.76 0.72 29.36
N CYS A 375 5.03 1.60 30.33
CA CYS A 375 6.31 2.32 30.39
C CYS A 375 7.45 1.36 30.70
N THR A 376 8.15 0.88 29.68
CA THR A 376 9.53 0.47 29.84
C THR A 376 10.37 1.74 29.77
N LYS A 377 11.20 1.98 30.79
CA LYS A 377 12.00 3.23 30.98
C LYS A 377 12.81 3.58 29.72
N THR A 378 12.21 4.24 28.74
CA THR A 378 12.91 4.89 27.64
C THR A 378 12.87 6.40 27.86
N PRO A 379 14.01 7.11 27.78
CA PRO A 379 14.02 8.57 27.89
C PRO A 379 13.18 9.19 26.77
N GLY A 380 12.16 9.97 27.14
CA GLY A 380 11.29 10.70 26.21
C GLY A 380 9.81 10.36 26.29
N ASP A 381 9.44 9.24 26.89
CA ASP A 381 8.05 8.88 27.14
C ASP A 381 7.63 9.44 28.52
N GLY A 382 6.83 10.50 28.53
CA GLY A 382 6.23 11.01 29.78
C GLY A 382 5.03 10.16 30.21
N PRO A 383 4.74 10.05 31.51
CA PRO A 383 3.56 9.35 32.02
C PRO A 383 2.27 10.03 31.50
N VAL A 384 1.26 9.21 31.16
CA VAL A 384 -0.09 9.70 30.91
C VAL A 384 -0.68 10.21 32.22
N ALA A 385 -1.23 11.42 32.23
CA ALA A 385 -1.79 12.01 33.42
C ALA A 385 -2.88 11.11 34.02
N GLY A 386 -2.67 10.68 35.27
CA GLY A 386 -3.60 9.86 36.05
C GLY A 386 -3.45 8.34 35.91
N GLN A 387 -2.49 7.83 35.13
CA GLN A 387 -2.22 6.40 34.97
C GLN A 387 -0.75 6.08 35.24
N ALA A 388 -0.44 5.66 36.46
CA ALA A 388 0.91 5.25 36.81
C ALA A 388 1.34 4.01 36.02
N GLY A 389 2.47 4.09 35.31
CA GLY A 389 3.04 2.98 34.53
C GLY A 389 2.59 2.90 33.08
N ILE A 390 1.82 3.88 32.57
CA ILE A 390 1.43 3.97 31.17
C ILE A 390 2.07 5.22 30.54
N CYS A 391 2.74 5.05 29.41
CA CYS A 391 3.35 6.14 28.66
C CYS A 391 2.58 6.40 27.38
N MET A 392 2.28 7.66 27.08
CA MET A 392 1.67 8.07 25.84
C MET A 392 2.72 8.16 24.75
N ARG A 393 2.58 7.34 23.71
CA ARG A 393 3.33 7.47 22.46
C ARG A 393 2.49 8.29 21.48
N ARG A 394 3.10 9.28 20.83
CA ARG A 394 2.40 10.02 19.78
C ARG A 394 2.36 9.16 18.52
N CYS A 395 1.18 8.70 18.13
CA CYS A 395 0.98 7.83 16.97
C CYS A 395 0.28 8.53 15.78
N GLY A 396 0.35 9.84 15.73
CA GLY A 396 -0.21 10.65 14.65
C GLY A 396 -1.31 11.61 15.10
N SER A 397 -1.89 12.31 14.14
CA SER A 397 -2.99 13.26 14.37
C SER A 397 -4.36 12.58 14.37
N GLY A 398 -4.44 11.34 13.87
CA GLY A 398 -5.66 10.53 13.77
C GLY A 398 -5.38 9.15 13.21
N MET A 399 -6.41 8.32 13.19
CA MET A 399 -6.43 7.01 12.53
C MET A 399 -7.15 7.14 11.20
N LEU A 400 -6.65 6.43 10.18
CA LEU A 400 -7.29 6.35 8.87
C LEU A 400 -8.72 5.81 9.00
N ASP A 401 -9.68 6.52 8.40
CA ASP A 401 -11.09 6.17 8.40
C ASP A 401 -11.77 6.70 7.12
N MET A 402 -11.89 5.86 6.14
CA MET A 402 -12.53 6.19 4.85
C MET A 402 -14.06 6.23 4.95
N ALA A 403 -14.67 5.59 5.95
CA ALA A 403 -16.10 5.74 6.23
C ALA A 403 -16.46 7.19 6.58
N HIS A 404 -15.57 7.87 7.34
CA HIS A 404 -15.72 9.28 7.64
C HIS A 404 -15.64 10.15 6.36
N ALA A 405 -14.75 9.80 5.42
CA ALA A 405 -14.64 10.49 4.13
C ALA A 405 -15.89 10.30 3.26
N ALA A 406 -16.50 9.12 3.31
CA ALA A 406 -17.72 8.80 2.56
C ALA A 406 -18.94 9.61 3.03
N ALA A 407 -18.99 9.96 4.32
CA ALA A 407 -20.10 10.70 4.93
C ALA A 407 -20.10 12.21 4.64
N GLN A 408 -19.01 12.71 4.04
CA GLN A 408 -18.84 14.14 3.77
C GLN A 408 -19.04 14.45 2.28
N PRO A 409 -19.96 15.36 1.91
CA PRO A 409 -20.22 15.73 0.53
C PRO A 409 -19.06 16.43 -0.17
#